data_da27e084d0ba05cb1c6ca627c708b61d
#
_entry.id   da27e084d0ba05cb1c6ca627c708b61d
#
_cell.length_a   1.000
_cell.length_b   1.000
_cell.length_c   1.000
_cell.angle_alpha   90.00
_cell.angle_beta   90.00
_cell.angle_gamma   90.00
#
_symmetry.space_group_name_H-M   'P 1'
#
loop_
_entity.id
_entity.type
_entity.pdbx_description
1 polymer ?
#
loop_
_entity_poly.entity_id
_entity_poly.type
_entity_poly.pdbx_seq_one_letter_code
_entity_poly.pdbx_strand_id
1 'polypeptide(L)'
;MNYISVENLTKTYGIVTLFEHISFNINEGDKIAIVAKNGSGKTTLLNILMGKDFADSGTVVINKDIQVVLFDQEINFESGQTITEFIMSLDSPPMQALRNYQKSLTSDDSEFMEQAFIEMENQKAWGLENEMKQILSQLKITDLNAKMDNLSGGQIKRVALAKLLIETRVEHKHTLLIMDEPTNHLDVDMVEWLEQYLSRAMVTLLLVTHDRYFLDSVCDIIWEIEDKKL
;
A
#
# COMPACT_ATOMS: atom_id res chain seq x y z
N MET A 1 -12.32 -0.92 -15.60
CA MET A 1 -12.08 -2.38 -15.39
C MET A 1 -12.59 -2.75 -14.02
N ASN A 2 -13.25 -3.92 -13.83
CA ASN A 2 -13.63 -4.38 -12.48
C ASN A 2 -12.42 -5.05 -11.81
N TYR A 3 -12.10 -4.65 -10.57
CA TYR A 3 -10.98 -5.17 -9.80
C TYR A 3 -11.44 -6.27 -8.84
N ILE A 4 -12.49 -5.99 -8.07
CA ILE A 4 -13.07 -6.94 -7.10
C ILE A 4 -14.58 -6.90 -7.20
N SER A 5 -15.19 -8.08 -7.23
CA SER A 5 -16.63 -8.27 -7.04
C SER A 5 -16.89 -9.10 -5.79
N VAL A 6 -17.76 -8.60 -4.94
CA VAL A 6 -18.20 -9.27 -3.73
C VAL A 6 -19.73 -9.47 -3.81
N GLU A 7 -20.20 -10.70 -3.59
CA GLU A 7 -21.62 -11.04 -3.66
C GLU A 7 -22.07 -11.80 -2.41
N ASN A 8 -23.10 -11.28 -1.73
CA ASN A 8 -23.77 -11.90 -0.59
C ASN A 8 -22.82 -12.37 0.53
N LEU A 9 -21.75 -11.60 0.79
CA LEU A 9 -20.71 -11.95 1.74
C LEU A 9 -21.24 -11.87 3.17
N THR A 10 -21.02 -12.93 3.95
CA THR A 10 -21.38 -13.01 5.37
C THR A 10 -20.22 -13.53 6.18
N LYS A 11 -19.98 -12.92 7.34
CA LYS A 11 -18.95 -13.34 8.30
C LYS A 11 -19.45 -13.22 9.73
N THR A 12 -19.20 -14.29 10.50
CA THR A 12 -19.54 -14.40 11.91
C THR A 12 -18.36 -14.93 12.71
N TYR A 13 -18.13 -14.40 13.90
CA TYR A 13 -17.22 -14.97 14.89
C TYR A 13 -17.99 -15.42 16.12
N GLY A 14 -18.06 -16.73 16.33
CA GLY A 14 -18.84 -17.35 17.39
C GLY A 14 -20.33 -17.00 17.25
N ILE A 15 -20.86 -16.18 18.18
CA ILE A 15 -22.26 -15.72 18.16
C ILE A 15 -22.43 -14.31 17.58
N VAL A 16 -21.33 -13.64 17.21
CA VAL A 16 -21.33 -12.26 16.74
C VAL A 16 -21.23 -12.24 15.22
N THR A 17 -22.29 -11.85 14.55
CA THR A 17 -22.28 -11.57 13.11
C THR A 17 -21.68 -10.19 12.88
N LEU A 18 -20.60 -10.12 12.12
CA LEU A 18 -19.91 -8.87 11.77
C LEU A 18 -20.63 -8.16 10.62
N PHE A 19 -20.90 -8.89 9.56
CA PHE A 19 -21.69 -8.41 8.41
C PHE A 19 -22.41 -9.58 7.74
N GLU A 20 -23.53 -9.27 7.10
CA GLU A 20 -24.38 -10.25 6.43
C GLU A 20 -24.90 -9.75 5.08
N HIS A 21 -24.80 -10.63 4.08
CA HIS A 21 -25.29 -10.38 2.71
C HIS A 21 -24.78 -9.08 2.07
N ILE A 22 -23.56 -8.66 2.39
CA ILE A 22 -22.98 -7.48 1.76
C ILE A 22 -22.53 -7.79 0.33
N SER A 23 -22.79 -6.85 -0.59
CA SER A 23 -22.42 -6.98 -2.00
C SER A 23 -21.90 -5.64 -2.51
N PHE A 24 -20.75 -5.63 -3.18
CA PHE A 24 -20.15 -4.43 -3.75
C PHE A 24 -19.15 -4.76 -4.85
N ASN A 25 -18.76 -3.74 -5.60
CA ASN A 25 -17.74 -3.83 -6.61
C ASN A 25 -16.71 -2.72 -6.42
N ILE A 26 -15.44 -3.04 -6.65
CA ILE A 26 -14.35 -2.07 -6.74
C ILE A 26 -13.89 -2.03 -8.19
N ASN A 27 -13.94 -0.87 -8.80
CA ASN A 27 -13.50 -0.67 -10.17
C ASN A 27 -12.21 0.12 -10.23
N GLU A 28 -11.53 0.06 -11.36
CA GLU A 28 -10.35 0.86 -11.63
C GLU A 28 -10.61 2.35 -11.43
N GLY A 29 -9.75 2.99 -10.65
CA GLY A 29 -9.84 4.40 -10.35
C GLY A 29 -10.76 4.76 -9.18
N ASP A 30 -11.54 3.82 -8.64
CA ASP A 30 -12.36 4.07 -7.46
C ASP A 30 -11.49 4.40 -6.25
N LYS A 31 -11.84 5.47 -5.52
CA LYS A 31 -11.26 5.80 -4.22
C LYS A 31 -12.35 5.71 -3.16
N ILE A 32 -12.32 4.62 -2.41
CA ILE A 32 -13.39 4.20 -1.52
C ILE A 32 -12.92 4.27 -0.07
N ALA A 33 -13.69 4.93 0.80
CA ALA A 33 -13.50 4.86 2.24
C ALA A 33 -14.51 3.92 2.88
N ILE A 34 -14.04 3.06 3.79
CA ILE A 34 -14.92 2.27 4.67
C ILE A 34 -14.97 2.93 6.04
N VAL A 35 -16.17 3.35 6.41
CA VAL A 35 -16.46 3.92 7.74
C VAL A 35 -17.32 2.92 8.52
N ALA A 36 -16.92 2.64 9.75
CA ALA A 36 -17.71 1.76 10.62
C ALA A 36 -17.22 1.85 12.07
N LYS A 37 -18.08 1.48 13.02
CA LYS A 37 -17.73 1.40 14.45
C LYS A 37 -16.60 0.41 14.70
N ASN A 38 -15.85 0.59 15.78
CA ASN A 38 -14.84 -0.39 16.19
C ASN A 38 -15.49 -1.74 16.48
N GLY A 39 -14.85 -2.83 16.00
CA GLY A 39 -15.38 -4.17 16.13
C GLY A 39 -16.46 -4.57 15.11
N SER A 40 -16.79 -3.72 14.14
CA SER A 40 -17.77 -4.01 13.07
C SER A 40 -17.26 -4.97 11.98
N GLY A 41 -15.99 -5.36 12.02
CA GLY A 41 -15.42 -6.29 11.04
C GLY A 41 -14.64 -5.65 9.89
N LYS A 42 -14.26 -4.36 9.97
CA LYS A 42 -13.43 -3.70 8.94
C LYS A 42 -12.17 -4.50 8.58
N THR A 43 -11.33 -4.78 9.56
CA THR A 43 -10.09 -5.55 9.37
C THR A 43 -10.38 -6.97 8.88
N THR A 44 -11.47 -7.58 9.35
CA THR A 44 -11.90 -8.91 8.86
C THR A 44 -12.29 -8.86 7.39
N LEU A 45 -13.03 -7.83 6.96
CA LEU A 45 -13.37 -7.64 5.56
C LEU A 45 -12.12 -7.47 4.71
N LEU A 46 -11.17 -6.62 5.15
CA LEU A 46 -9.89 -6.47 4.45
C LEU A 46 -9.13 -7.80 4.36
N ASN A 47 -9.07 -8.58 5.44
CA ASN A 47 -8.42 -9.89 5.45
C ASN A 47 -9.07 -10.88 4.48
N ILE A 48 -10.39 -10.86 4.36
CA ILE A 48 -11.12 -11.70 3.39
C ILE A 48 -10.77 -11.25 1.95
N LEU A 49 -10.74 -9.94 1.67
CA LEU A 49 -10.34 -9.41 0.36
C LEU A 49 -8.89 -9.75 -0.01
N MET A 50 -8.03 -9.91 0.99
CA MET A 50 -6.63 -10.31 0.82
C MET A 50 -6.42 -11.83 0.76
N GLY A 51 -7.49 -12.62 0.94
CA GLY A 51 -7.39 -14.07 1.04
C GLY A 51 -6.71 -14.59 2.30
N LYS A 52 -6.55 -13.74 3.33
CA LYS A 52 -5.97 -14.10 4.64
C LYS A 52 -7.02 -14.72 5.58
N ASP A 53 -8.30 -14.52 5.32
CA ASP A 53 -9.44 -15.08 6.06
C ASP A 53 -10.54 -15.53 5.08
N PHE A 54 -11.48 -16.35 5.54
CA PHE A 54 -12.57 -16.89 4.74
C PHE A 54 -13.92 -16.35 5.22
N ALA A 55 -14.81 -16.06 4.27
CA ALA A 55 -16.20 -15.78 4.58
C ALA A 55 -16.96 -17.07 4.93
N ASP A 56 -18.03 -16.94 5.72
CA ASP A 56 -18.91 -18.06 6.02
C ASP A 56 -19.82 -18.39 4.82
N SER A 57 -20.20 -17.36 4.05
CA SER A 57 -20.94 -17.52 2.79
C SER A 57 -20.71 -16.31 1.87
N GLY A 58 -21.13 -16.46 0.61
CA GLY A 58 -20.92 -15.48 -0.44
C GLY A 58 -19.67 -15.76 -1.26
N THR A 59 -19.38 -14.89 -2.22
CA THR A 59 -18.23 -15.04 -3.13
C THR A 59 -17.43 -13.74 -3.21
N VAL A 60 -16.13 -13.89 -3.32
CA VAL A 60 -15.20 -12.81 -3.63
C VAL A 60 -14.44 -13.19 -4.90
N VAL A 61 -14.54 -12.37 -5.93
CA VAL A 61 -13.82 -12.56 -7.19
C VAL A 61 -12.85 -11.41 -7.36
N ILE A 62 -11.57 -11.73 -7.37
CA ILE A 62 -10.49 -10.77 -7.60
C ILE A 62 -9.97 -10.99 -9.03
N ASN A 63 -9.86 -9.90 -9.78
CA ASN A 63 -9.30 -9.96 -11.13
C ASN A 63 -7.82 -10.38 -11.05
N LYS A 64 -7.44 -11.33 -11.90
CA LYS A 64 -6.07 -11.89 -11.91
C LYS A 64 -5.01 -10.93 -12.46
N ASP A 65 -5.45 -9.91 -13.19
CA ASP A 65 -4.56 -8.93 -13.82
C ASP A 65 -4.24 -7.75 -12.91
N ILE A 66 -4.78 -7.71 -11.69
CA ILE A 66 -4.48 -6.68 -10.70
C ILE A 66 -3.51 -7.17 -9.64
N GLN A 67 -2.78 -6.22 -9.08
CA GLN A 67 -2.02 -6.40 -7.86
C GLN A 67 -2.78 -5.77 -6.69
N VAL A 68 -2.93 -6.50 -5.61
CA VAL A 68 -3.51 -5.96 -4.37
C VAL A 68 -2.39 -5.76 -3.36
N VAL A 69 -2.20 -4.52 -2.92
CA VAL A 69 -1.14 -4.13 -1.98
C VAL A 69 -1.79 -3.59 -0.72
N LEU A 70 -1.40 -4.14 0.43
CA LEU A 70 -1.95 -3.77 1.73
C LEU A 70 -0.93 -3.01 2.56
N PHE A 71 -1.32 -1.85 3.08
CA PHE A 71 -0.65 -1.23 4.21
C PHE A 71 -1.09 -1.92 5.50
N ASP A 72 -0.30 -2.90 5.93
CA ASP A 72 -0.61 -3.72 7.10
C ASP A 72 -0.17 -3.03 8.42
N GLN A 73 -0.83 -3.38 9.50
CA GLN A 73 -0.44 -2.92 10.85
C GLN A 73 0.82 -3.64 11.35
N GLU A 74 1.03 -4.89 10.91
CA GLU A 74 2.22 -5.68 11.22
C GLU A 74 3.21 -5.62 10.05
N ILE A 75 4.39 -5.08 10.32
CA ILE A 75 5.44 -4.89 9.33
C ILE A 75 6.55 -5.89 9.56
N ASN A 76 6.74 -6.79 8.61
CA ASN A 76 7.79 -7.79 8.65
C ASN A 76 9.07 -7.25 8.00
N PHE A 77 10.20 -7.37 8.68
CA PHE A 77 11.54 -7.05 8.18
C PHE A 77 12.57 -8.03 8.77
N GLU A 78 13.73 -8.14 8.13
CA GLU A 78 14.80 -8.99 8.59
C GLU A 78 15.59 -8.31 9.72
N SER A 79 16.01 -9.07 10.73
CA SER A 79 16.84 -8.54 11.82
C SER A 79 18.17 -8.01 11.29
N GLY A 80 18.53 -6.80 11.70
CA GLY A 80 19.72 -6.09 11.26
C GLY A 80 19.58 -5.36 9.93
N GLN A 81 18.46 -5.50 9.24
CA GLN A 81 18.17 -4.81 7.97
C GLN A 81 18.12 -3.29 8.14
N THR A 82 18.77 -2.55 7.26
CA THR A 82 18.71 -1.09 7.21
C THR A 82 17.43 -0.62 6.49
N ILE A 83 17.06 0.66 6.69
CA ILE A 83 15.94 1.29 5.95
C ILE A 83 16.17 1.19 4.44
N THR A 84 17.40 1.47 3.98
CA THR A 84 17.74 1.33 2.55
C THR A 84 17.48 -0.08 2.04
N GLU A 85 17.98 -1.09 2.73
CA GLU A 85 17.80 -2.49 2.34
C GLU A 85 16.34 -2.90 2.35
N PHE A 86 15.56 -2.44 3.35
CA PHE A 86 14.14 -2.70 3.43
C PHE A 86 13.35 -2.09 2.27
N ILE A 87 13.66 -0.87 1.87
CA ILE A 87 12.99 -0.20 0.73
C ILE A 87 13.46 -0.82 -0.59
N MET A 88 14.77 -1.05 -0.73
CA MET A 88 15.36 -1.62 -1.93
C MET A 88 15.03 -3.11 -2.11
N SER A 89 14.40 -3.78 -1.13
CA SER A 89 13.94 -5.18 -1.27
C SER A 89 12.69 -5.34 -2.13
N LEU A 90 12.08 -4.25 -2.62
CA LEU A 90 10.95 -4.33 -3.56
C LEU A 90 11.35 -5.12 -4.80
N ASP A 91 10.56 -6.15 -5.12
CA ASP A 91 10.83 -7.03 -6.26
C ASP A 91 10.03 -6.59 -7.49
N SER A 92 10.50 -5.51 -8.12
CA SER A 92 9.94 -4.99 -9.35
C SER A 92 11.04 -4.74 -10.38
N PRO A 93 10.75 -4.84 -11.70
CA PRO A 93 11.74 -4.61 -12.74
C PRO A 93 12.43 -3.25 -12.66
N PRO A 94 11.72 -2.10 -12.43
CA PRO A 94 12.39 -0.81 -12.27
C PRO A 94 13.31 -0.76 -11.05
N MET A 95 12.93 -1.39 -9.94
CA MET A 95 13.76 -1.43 -8.74
C MET A 95 14.99 -2.34 -8.92
N GLN A 96 14.87 -3.43 -9.66
CA GLN A 96 16.01 -4.28 -10.04
C GLN A 96 16.98 -3.51 -10.94
N ALA A 97 16.48 -2.80 -11.94
CA ALA A 97 17.30 -1.95 -12.81
C ALA A 97 18.07 -0.90 -12.00
N LEU A 98 17.41 -0.22 -11.05
CA LEU A 98 18.06 0.76 -10.18
C LEU A 98 19.16 0.12 -9.32
N ARG A 99 18.89 -1.05 -8.70
CA ARG A 99 19.90 -1.79 -7.93
C ARG A 99 21.12 -2.19 -8.77
N ASN A 100 20.87 -2.70 -9.97
CA ASN A 100 21.94 -3.11 -10.90
C ASN A 100 22.77 -1.90 -11.32
N TYR A 101 22.12 -0.78 -11.65
CA TYR A 101 22.79 0.45 -12.00
C TYR A 101 23.67 0.99 -10.86
N GLN A 102 23.15 1.04 -9.61
CA GLN A 102 23.95 1.48 -8.46
C GLN A 102 25.15 0.56 -8.20
N LYS A 103 25.02 -0.76 -8.39
CA LYS A 103 26.14 -1.70 -8.29
C LYS A 103 27.15 -1.50 -9.41
N SER A 104 26.71 -1.21 -10.62
CA SER A 104 27.60 -1.02 -11.77
C SER A 104 28.49 0.21 -11.63
N LEU A 105 28.04 1.26 -10.95
CA LEU A 105 28.83 2.47 -10.67
C LEU A 105 30.10 2.22 -9.81
N THR A 106 30.13 1.12 -9.08
CA THR A 106 31.27 0.71 -8.24
C THR A 106 32.02 -0.50 -8.81
N SER A 107 31.67 -0.95 -10.03
CA SER A 107 32.26 -2.07 -10.73
C SER A 107 33.25 -1.57 -11.78
N ASP A 108 34.34 -2.32 -11.99
CA ASP A 108 35.27 -2.10 -13.11
C ASP A 108 34.82 -2.79 -14.41
N ASP A 109 33.66 -3.46 -14.39
CA ASP A 109 33.08 -4.20 -15.52
C ASP A 109 32.26 -3.25 -16.42
N SER A 110 32.84 -2.88 -17.56
CA SER A 110 32.20 -1.98 -18.53
C SER A 110 30.99 -2.61 -19.22
N GLU A 111 30.98 -3.93 -19.41
CA GLU A 111 29.83 -4.63 -20.02
C GLU A 111 28.65 -4.64 -19.06
N PHE A 112 28.89 -4.88 -17.78
CA PHE A 112 27.86 -4.79 -16.73
C PHE A 112 27.28 -3.38 -16.62
N MET A 113 28.14 -2.35 -16.72
CA MET A 113 27.68 -0.94 -16.68
C MET A 113 26.80 -0.61 -17.88
N GLU A 114 27.18 -1.04 -19.10
CA GLU A 114 26.36 -0.83 -20.30
C GLU A 114 25.00 -1.52 -20.19
N GLN A 115 24.97 -2.79 -19.75
CA GLN A 115 23.73 -3.54 -19.57
C GLN A 115 22.82 -2.89 -18.52
N ALA A 116 23.37 -2.48 -17.38
CA ALA A 116 22.61 -1.79 -16.35
C ALA A 116 22.01 -0.45 -16.82
N PHE A 117 22.75 0.30 -17.64
CA PHE A 117 22.25 1.53 -18.27
C PHE A 117 21.05 1.23 -19.21
N ILE A 118 21.18 0.21 -20.06
CA ILE A 118 20.10 -0.21 -20.96
C ILE A 118 18.86 -0.66 -20.18
N GLU A 119 19.04 -1.38 -19.07
CA GLU A 119 17.93 -1.77 -18.20
C GLU A 119 17.21 -0.54 -17.59
N MET A 120 17.95 0.47 -17.11
CA MET A 120 17.38 1.73 -16.61
C MET A 120 16.51 2.43 -17.65
N GLU A 121 16.96 2.49 -18.92
CA GLU A 121 16.19 3.05 -20.03
C GLU A 121 14.92 2.24 -20.30
N ASN A 122 15.06 0.91 -20.42
CA ASN A 122 13.95 0.01 -20.75
C ASN A 122 12.85 0.06 -19.66
N GLN A 123 13.24 0.16 -18.40
CA GLN A 123 12.33 0.24 -17.25
C GLN A 123 11.88 1.68 -16.93
N LYS A 124 12.36 2.69 -17.66
CA LYS A 124 12.10 4.14 -17.39
C LYS A 124 12.41 4.53 -15.94
N ALA A 125 13.45 3.95 -15.36
CA ALA A 125 13.75 4.04 -13.94
C ALA A 125 14.59 5.26 -13.52
N TRP A 126 14.99 6.13 -14.43
CA TRP A 126 15.86 7.29 -14.15
C TRP A 126 15.27 8.29 -13.15
N GLY A 127 13.95 8.44 -13.09
CA GLY A 127 13.28 9.31 -12.13
C GLY A 127 13.09 8.70 -10.73
N LEU A 128 13.21 7.38 -10.63
CA LEU A 128 12.81 6.61 -9.44
C LEU A 128 13.56 7.02 -8.18
N GLU A 129 14.87 7.20 -8.27
CA GLU A 129 15.68 7.60 -7.12
C GLU A 129 15.27 8.98 -6.55
N ASN A 130 14.92 9.93 -7.42
CA ASN A 130 14.44 11.24 -6.99
C ASN A 130 13.05 11.16 -6.36
N GLU A 131 12.15 10.35 -6.93
CA GLU A 131 10.82 10.11 -6.36
C GLU A 131 10.91 9.44 -4.98
N MET A 132 11.78 8.44 -4.84
CA MET A 132 12.06 7.80 -3.55
C MET A 132 12.57 8.81 -2.52
N LYS A 133 13.56 9.62 -2.88
CA LYS A 133 14.11 10.68 -1.99
C LYS A 133 13.03 11.68 -1.58
N GLN A 134 12.15 12.05 -2.49
CA GLN A 134 11.02 12.94 -2.20
C GLN A 134 10.06 12.33 -1.19
N ILE A 135 9.60 11.09 -1.40
CA ILE A 135 8.70 10.38 -0.49
C ILE A 135 9.34 10.26 0.91
N LEU A 136 10.60 9.82 0.97
CA LEU A 136 11.34 9.66 2.22
C LEU A 136 11.48 10.98 2.99
N SER A 137 11.79 12.06 2.28
CA SER A 137 11.91 13.41 2.85
C SER A 137 10.58 13.88 3.44
N GLN A 138 9.47 13.70 2.74
CA GLN A 138 8.13 14.09 3.19
C GLN A 138 7.69 13.32 4.43
N LEU A 139 8.06 12.05 4.52
CA LEU A 139 7.82 11.23 5.71
C LEU A 139 8.89 11.40 6.81
N LYS A 140 9.77 12.41 6.67
CA LYS A 140 10.82 12.76 7.62
C LYS A 140 11.75 11.58 7.96
N ILE A 141 12.04 10.74 6.97
CA ILE A 141 12.98 9.62 7.06
C ILE A 141 14.34 10.12 6.53
N THR A 142 15.26 10.44 7.44
CA THR A 142 16.52 11.12 7.11
C THR A 142 17.74 10.20 7.19
N ASP A 143 17.76 9.24 8.12
CA ASP A 143 18.87 8.29 8.28
C ASP A 143 18.52 6.94 7.66
N LEU A 144 18.88 6.79 6.39
CA LEU A 144 18.59 5.56 5.62
C LEU A 144 19.49 4.38 6.01
N ASN A 145 20.56 4.62 6.76
CA ASN A 145 21.47 3.58 7.28
C ASN A 145 21.02 3.07 8.66
N ALA A 146 20.04 3.70 9.28
CA ALA A 146 19.46 3.22 10.52
C ALA A 146 18.90 1.81 10.34
N LYS A 147 19.12 0.95 11.34
CA LYS A 147 18.57 -0.41 11.36
C LYS A 147 17.10 -0.38 11.75
N MET A 148 16.29 -1.17 11.06
CA MET A 148 14.86 -1.31 11.34
C MET A 148 14.60 -1.71 12.80
N ASP A 149 15.43 -2.59 13.39
CA ASP A 149 15.34 -3.03 14.78
C ASP A 149 15.45 -1.88 15.81
N ASN A 150 16.11 -0.78 15.45
CA ASN A 150 16.36 0.35 16.35
C ASN A 150 15.28 1.44 16.25
N LEU A 151 14.31 1.27 15.37
CA LEU A 151 13.25 2.26 15.14
C LEU A 151 12.10 2.10 16.15
N SER A 152 11.47 3.20 16.50
CA SER A 152 10.19 3.16 17.21
C SER A 152 9.08 2.61 16.31
N GLY A 153 8.00 2.08 16.88
CA GLY A 153 6.87 1.57 16.12
C GLY A 153 6.30 2.58 15.10
N GLY A 154 6.23 3.86 15.46
CA GLY A 154 5.80 4.92 14.55
C GLY A 154 6.79 5.18 13.41
N GLN A 155 8.10 5.08 13.67
CA GLN A 155 9.12 5.18 12.63
C GLN A 155 9.05 4.00 11.66
N ILE A 156 8.88 2.77 12.17
CA ILE A 156 8.70 1.57 11.34
C ILE A 156 7.50 1.74 10.41
N LYS A 157 6.36 2.23 10.94
CA LYS A 157 5.16 2.47 10.13
C LYS A 157 5.38 3.54 9.04
N ARG A 158 6.11 4.61 9.34
CA ARG A 158 6.47 5.62 8.33
C ARG A 158 7.36 5.05 7.22
N VAL A 159 8.34 4.21 7.58
CA VAL A 159 9.20 3.53 6.60
C VAL A 159 8.40 2.55 5.74
N ALA A 160 7.48 1.79 6.34
CA ALA A 160 6.59 0.90 5.60
C ALA A 160 5.65 1.65 4.66
N LEU A 161 5.10 2.79 5.11
CA LEU A 161 4.31 3.67 4.26
C LEU A 161 5.14 4.19 3.08
N ALA A 162 6.39 4.62 3.32
CA ALA A 162 7.29 5.04 2.24
C ALA A 162 7.50 3.92 1.22
N LYS A 163 7.81 2.70 1.69
CA LYS A 163 7.99 1.53 0.81
C LYS A 163 6.75 1.26 -0.03
N LEU A 164 5.57 1.27 0.58
CA LEU A 164 4.30 1.09 -0.09
C LEU A 164 4.06 2.14 -1.20
N LEU A 165 4.27 3.42 -0.87
CA LEU A 165 4.08 4.51 -1.85
C LEU A 165 5.10 4.42 -3.00
N ILE A 166 6.33 3.98 -2.73
CA ILE A 166 7.33 3.69 -3.76
C ILE A 166 6.88 2.52 -4.62
N GLU A 167 6.37 1.45 -4.02
CA GLU A 167 5.86 0.28 -4.73
C GLU A 167 4.77 0.66 -5.74
N THR A 168 3.82 1.51 -5.36
CA THR A 168 2.77 1.98 -6.28
C THR A 168 3.29 2.81 -7.46
N ARG A 169 4.52 3.33 -7.39
CA ARG A 169 5.17 4.07 -8.49
C ARG A 169 5.94 3.19 -9.45
N VAL A 170 6.52 2.11 -8.94
CA VAL A 170 7.35 1.19 -9.74
C VAL A 170 6.53 0.08 -10.40
N GLU A 171 5.35 -0.17 -9.93
CA GLU A 171 4.44 -1.16 -10.51
C GLU A 171 3.63 -0.50 -11.65
N HIS A 172 3.80 -1.04 -12.86
CA HIS A 172 3.03 -0.63 -14.05
C HIS A 172 1.71 -1.40 -14.19
N LYS A 173 1.37 -2.22 -13.19
CA LYS A 173 0.14 -3.02 -13.18
C LYS A 173 -1.01 -2.25 -12.56
N HIS A 174 -2.20 -2.68 -12.91
CA HIS A 174 -3.41 -2.23 -12.25
C HIS A 174 -3.35 -2.59 -10.76
N THR A 175 -3.20 -1.58 -9.90
CA THR A 175 -2.98 -1.78 -8.46
C THR A 175 -4.20 -1.33 -7.66
N LEU A 176 -4.69 -2.20 -6.78
CA LEU A 176 -5.58 -1.84 -5.69
C LEU A 176 -4.75 -1.64 -4.42
N LEU A 177 -4.71 -0.42 -3.95
CA LEU A 177 -4.07 -0.06 -2.69
C LEU A 177 -5.10 -0.13 -1.55
N ILE A 178 -4.83 -0.96 -0.56
CA ILE A 178 -5.64 -1.05 0.65
C ILE A 178 -4.86 -0.44 1.81
N MET A 179 -5.46 0.49 2.53
CA MET A 179 -4.83 1.16 3.66
C MET A 179 -5.74 1.12 4.90
N ASP A 180 -5.21 0.56 6.00
CA ASP A 180 -5.90 0.54 7.30
C ASP A 180 -5.25 1.55 8.24
N GLU A 181 -5.98 2.65 8.54
CA GLU A 181 -5.55 3.75 9.42
C GLU A 181 -4.17 4.33 9.07
N PRO A 182 -3.94 4.78 7.82
CA PRO A 182 -2.60 5.20 7.37
C PRO A 182 -2.12 6.50 8.04
N THR A 183 -3.01 7.31 8.59
CA THR A 183 -2.67 8.58 9.26
C THR A 183 -2.15 8.38 10.69
N ASN A 184 -2.34 7.20 11.26
CA ASN A 184 -1.82 6.89 12.58
C ASN A 184 -0.29 7.01 12.61
N HIS A 185 0.24 7.71 13.60
CA HIS A 185 1.68 8.00 13.79
C HIS A 185 2.30 8.99 12.80
N LEU A 186 1.48 9.69 12.01
CA LEU A 186 1.90 10.84 11.19
C LEU A 186 1.61 12.15 11.95
N ASP A 187 2.45 13.15 11.75
CA ASP A 187 2.12 14.51 12.17
C ASP A 187 1.28 15.22 11.09
N VAL A 188 0.78 16.41 11.42
CA VAL A 188 -0.15 17.16 10.55
C VAL A 188 0.44 17.39 9.16
N ASP A 189 1.70 17.81 9.06
CA ASP A 189 2.34 18.10 7.77
C ASP A 189 2.42 16.85 6.89
N MET A 190 2.71 15.68 7.50
CA MET A 190 2.74 14.40 6.80
C MET A 190 1.36 13.95 6.36
N VAL A 191 0.33 14.15 7.18
CA VAL A 191 -1.07 13.83 6.84
C VAL A 191 -1.52 14.69 5.66
N GLU A 192 -1.29 16.01 5.69
CA GLU A 192 -1.62 16.93 4.60
C GLU A 192 -0.89 16.57 3.30
N TRP A 193 0.37 16.19 3.40
CA TRP A 193 1.12 15.73 2.23
C TRP A 193 0.56 14.41 1.68
N LEU A 194 0.27 13.41 2.54
CA LEU A 194 -0.28 12.13 2.13
C LEU A 194 -1.65 12.29 1.46
N GLU A 195 -2.49 13.17 2.00
CA GLU A 195 -3.77 13.57 1.43
C GLU A 195 -3.60 14.10 0.00
N GLN A 196 -2.71 15.08 -0.20
CA GLN A 196 -2.41 15.63 -1.51
C GLN A 196 -1.81 14.59 -2.47
N TYR A 197 -0.98 13.69 -1.96
CA TYR A 197 -0.39 12.61 -2.73
C TYR A 197 -1.46 11.64 -3.23
N LEU A 198 -2.30 11.12 -2.33
CA LEU A 198 -3.33 10.14 -2.67
C LEU A 198 -4.46 10.72 -3.51
N SER A 199 -4.84 11.98 -3.28
CA SER A 199 -5.89 12.64 -4.08
C SER A 199 -5.48 12.78 -5.55
N ARG A 200 -4.19 13.00 -5.84
CA ARG A 200 -3.65 13.16 -7.20
C ARG A 200 -3.18 11.85 -7.82
N ALA A 201 -2.91 10.83 -7.02
CA ALA A 201 -2.43 9.55 -7.53
C ALA A 201 -3.51 8.85 -8.36
N MET A 202 -3.10 8.30 -9.50
CA MET A 202 -3.97 7.47 -10.37
C MET A 202 -3.95 6.02 -9.86
N VAL A 203 -4.47 5.81 -8.65
CA VAL A 203 -4.55 4.49 -8.01
C VAL A 203 -5.99 4.17 -7.64
N THR A 204 -6.33 2.90 -7.64
CA THR A 204 -7.56 2.42 -7.02
C THR A 204 -7.29 2.24 -5.53
N LEU A 205 -8.11 2.85 -4.69
CA LEU A 205 -7.86 2.92 -3.24
C LEU A 205 -9.05 2.39 -2.45
N LEU A 206 -8.76 1.53 -1.47
CA LEU A 206 -9.68 1.16 -0.41
C LEU A 206 -9.09 1.60 0.93
N LEU A 207 -9.70 2.60 1.55
CA LEU A 207 -9.22 3.27 2.74
C LEU A 207 -10.11 2.94 3.94
N VAL A 208 -9.51 2.54 5.04
CA VAL A 208 -10.17 2.48 6.34
C VAL A 208 -9.55 3.54 7.22
N THR A 209 -10.35 4.50 7.69
CA THR A 209 -9.89 5.54 8.62
C THR A 209 -11.04 6.13 9.42
N HIS A 210 -10.72 6.67 10.59
CA HIS A 210 -11.62 7.47 11.41
C HIS A 210 -11.42 8.99 11.21
N ASP A 211 -10.41 9.38 10.45
CA ASP A 211 -10.13 10.77 10.12
C ASP A 211 -11.04 11.23 8.97
N ARG A 212 -12.10 11.97 9.33
CA ARG A 212 -13.10 12.44 8.37
C ARG A 212 -12.54 13.45 7.37
N TYR A 213 -11.62 14.30 7.79
CA TYR A 213 -11.03 15.30 6.89
C TYR A 213 -10.18 14.60 5.83
N PHE A 214 -9.40 13.61 6.24
CA PHE A 214 -8.58 12.84 5.32
C PHE A 214 -9.44 12.07 4.30
N LEU A 215 -10.50 11.41 4.75
CA LEU A 215 -11.35 10.64 3.84
C LEU A 215 -12.12 11.54 2.85
N ASP A 216 -12.64 12.71 3.31
CA ASP A 216 -13.38 13.65 2.45
C ASP A 216 -12.49 14.25 1.35
N SER A 217 -11.19 14.38 1.61
CA SER A 217 -10.23 14.93 0.65
C SER A 217 -9.69 13.90 -0.35
N VAL A 218 -9.67 12.61 0.03
CA VAL A 218 -9.01 11.55 -0.75
C VAL A 218 -10.00 10.66 -1.48
N CYS A 219 -11.18 10.40 -0.88
CA CYS A 219 -12.12 9.40 -1.38
C CYS A 219 -13.35 10.02 -2.02
N ASP A 220 -13.79 9.44 -3.14
CA ASP A 220 -15.00 9.85 -3.87
C ASP A 220 -16.24 9.07 -3.42
N ILE A 221 -16.04 7.91 -2.79
CA ILE A 221 -17.08 6.96 -2.39
C ILE A 221 -16.90 6.63 -0.91
N ILE A 222 -17.98 6.68 -0.16
CA ILE A 222 -18.00 6.28 1.25
C ILE A 222 -18.92 5.07 1.41
N TRP A 223 -18.40 4.00 1.97
CA TRP A 223 -19.16 2.85 2.41
C TRP A 223 -19.27 2.85 3.92
N GLU A 224 -20.46 2.73 4.40
CA GLU A 224 -20.71 2.64 5.84
C GLU A 224 -21.20 1.23 6.21
N ILE A 225 -20.47 0.58 7.12
CA ILE A 225 -20.94 -0.68 7.69
C ILE A 225 -21.74 -0.34 8.95
N GLU A 226 -23.08 -0.35 8.81
CA GLU A 226 -24.03 -0.14 9.89
C GLU A 226 -25.06 -1.27 9.92
N ASP A 227 -25.45 -1.69 11.11
CA ASP A 227 -26.40 -2.80 11.33
C ASP A 227 -26.08 -4.04 10.49
N LYS A 228 -24.76 -4.38 10.37
CA LYS A 228 -24.21 -5.53 9.63
C LYS A 228 -24.37 -5.46 8.10
N LYS A 229 -24.74 -4.33 7.56
CA LYS A 229 -24.89 -4.05 6.12
C LYS A 229 -23.92 -2.99 5.67
N LEU A 230 -23.64 -2.99 4.38
CA LEU A 230 -22.80 -2.01 3.70
C LEU A 230 -23.67 -1.07 2.87
#